data_45e26e7a0c99e4e106c756d35cd292fa
#
_entry.id   45e26e7a0c99e4e106c756d35cd292fa
#
_cell.length_a   1.000
_cell.length_b   1.000
_cell.length_c   1.000
_cell.angle_alpha   90.00
_cell.angle_beta   90.00
_cell.angle_gamma   90.00
#
_symmetry.space_group_name_H-M   'P 1'
#
loop_
_entity.id
_entity.type
_entity.pdbx_description
1 polymer ?
#
loop_
_entity_poly.entity_id
_entity_poly.type
_entity_poly.pdbx_seq_one_letter_code
_entity_poly.pdbx_strand_id
1 'polypeptide(L)'
;MKEKNELSYRDLKMVCDQKMFKFETTKELEPINDGIGQERGIKALEFGISVDVKGYNLYIEGPSGVGKTMYTKNYLDSISSKKKVPNDWCYIYNFQNPNEPIAVSLPAGQGKEFKESMEGFIKEVKKDIKKTFNADDFEKEKALIKQEFEEKRSALLDKLNEEASKYDFQVKSAQNGIYMMPIVDGKAIDEEEFDKLDDVLKQQYEEKSVIVQNQIMDVIEQIKVIERQSDKRISEWQSNIALLTVNVHINYLKSKFKRNKKINTFLNNVKQDVLKNVSYFLEEDNDKNKPQQPVHPSAQKQDPCLNYRVNLFVDNSNLD
;
A
#
# COMPACT_ATOMS: atom_id res chain seq x y z
N MET A 1 -15.05 -66.53 66.02
CA MET A 1 -15.92 -65.81 65.09
C MET A 1 -15.12 -64.67 64.49
N LYS A 2 -14.86 -64.65 63.17
CA LYS A 2 -14.30 -63.48 62.51
C LYS A 2 -15.39 -62.39 62.60
N GLU A 3 -14.99 -61.22 63.10
CA GLU A 3 -15.89 -60.08 63.02
C GLU A 3 -16.26 -59.77 61.57
N LYS A 4 -17.53 -59.49 61.35
CA LYS A 4 -18.12 -59.32 59.98
C LYS A 4 -17.47 -58.23 59.11
N ASN A 5 -16.63 -57.39 59.70
CA ASN A 5 -15.92 -56.27 59.08
C ASN A 5 -14.42 -56.41 59.13
N GLU A 6 -13.86 -57.56 59.52
CA GLU A 6 -12.39 -57.78 59.50
C GLU A 6 -11.98 -58.19 58.13
N LEU A 7 -11.19 -57.27 57.43
CA LEU A 7 -10.59 -57.52 56.14
C LEU A 7 -9.35 -58.42 56.31
N SER A 8 -9.22 -59.40 55.44
CA SER A 8 -7.99 -60.19 55.41
C SER A 8 -6.83 -59.41 54.75
N TYR A 9 -5.63 -59.76 55.06
CA TYR A 9 -4.46 -59.18 54.41
C TYR A 9 -4.56 -59.20 52.85
N ARG A 10 -5.27 -60.16 52.26
CA ARG A 10 -5.48 -60.28 50.82
C ARG A 10 -6.48 -59.23 50.32
N ASP A 11 -7.40 -58.81 51.13
CA ASP A 11 -8.43 -57.79 50.77
C ASP A 11 -7.86 -56.38 50.82
N LEU A 12 -6.69 -56.19 51.48
CA LEU A 12 -5.96 -54.94 51.56
C LEU A 12 -5.04 -54.69 50.36
N LYS A 13 -4.87 -55.64 49.45
CA LYS A 13 -4.10 -55.51 48.22
C LYS A 13 -5.00 -55.74 47.02
N MET A 14 -5.04 -54.75 46.13
CA MET A 14 -5.53 -54.97 44.78
C MET A 14 -4.55 -55.85 44.03
N VAL A 15 -4.88 -57.12 43.84
CA VAL A 15 -4.10 -58.07 43.05
C VAL A 15 -4.78 -58.24 41.70
N CYS A 16 -4.07 -57.89 40.62
CA CYS A 16 -4.56 -58.12 39.26
C CYS A 16 -4.37 -59.59 38.89
N ASP A 17 -5.47 -60.35 38.68
CA ASP A 17 -5.34 -61.73 38.23
C ASP A 17 -4.96 -61.75 36.72
N GLN A 18 -3.84 -62.39 36.43
CA GLN A 18 -3.34 -62.51 35.04
C GLN A 18 -4.34 -63.21 34.12
N LYS A 19 -5.23 -64.05 34.64
CA LYS A 19 -6.26 -64.73 33.87
C LYS A 19 -7.37 -63.79 33.34
N MET A 20 -7.42 -62.55 33.84
CA MET A 20 -8.34 -61.53 33.35
C MET A 20 -7.92 -60.99 32.03
N PHE A 21 -6.64 -61.12 31.66
CA PHE A 21 -6.09 -60.62 30.40
C PHE A 21 -6.26 -61.62 29.27
N LYS A 22 -6.77 -61.18 28.13
CA LYS A 22 -6.95 -61.98 26.93
C LYS A 22 -5.82 -61.83 25.90
N PHE A 23 -4.65 -61.32 26.34
CA PHE A 23 -3.50 -61.06 25.48
C PHE A 23 -2.25 -61.65 26.14
N GLU A 24 -1.27 -62.05 25.37
CA GLU A 24 0.01 -62.57 25.86
C GLU A 24 1.06 -61.47 26.00
N THR A 25 1.03 -60.49 25.14
CA THR A 25 1.98 -59.36 25.14
C THR A 25 1.28 -58.01 24.94
N THR A 26 1.84 -56.93 25.47
CA THR A 26 1.36 -55.57 25.30
C THR A 26 1.35 -55.09 23.83
N LYS A 27 1.99 -55.79 22.90
CA LYS A 27 1.96 -55.50 21.45
C LYS A 27 0.61 -55.79 20.81
N GLU A 28 -0.21 -56.60 21.46
CA GLU A 28 -1.54 -56.97 21.02
C GLU A 28 -2.61 -55.98 21.46
N LEU A 29 -2.21 -55.00 22.28
CA LEU A 29 -3.13 -53.96 22.79
C LEU A 29 -3.10 -52.74 21.94
N GLU A 30 -4.28 -52.24 21.56
CA GLU A 30 -4.42 -50.92 20.98
C GLU A 30 -4.18 -49.84 22.03
N PRO A 31 -3.53 -48.71 21.64
CA PRO A 31 -3.31 -47.60 22.55
C PRO A 31 -4.66 -47.04 23.03
N ILE A 32 -4.80 -46.88 24.33
CA ILE A 32 -6.01 -46.22 24.88
C ILE A 32 -5.86 -44.72 24.68
N ASN A 33 -6.66 -44.18 23.78
CA ASN A 33 -6.74 -42.74 23.52
C ASN A 33 -7.78 -42.04 24.40
N ASP A 34 -8.66 -42.81 25.01
CA ASP A 34 -9.74 -42.31 25.88
C ASP A 34 -9.34 -42.28 27.35
N GLY A 35 -9.91 -41.34 28.06
CA GLY A 35 -9.64 -41.16 29.50
C GLY A 35 -10.12 -42.31 30.35
N ILE A 36 -9.24 -42.87 31.17
CA ILE A 36 -9.57 -43.93 32.10
C ILE A 36 -10.32 -43.35 33.31
N GLY A 37 -11.56 -43.84 33.56
CA GLY A 37 -12.27 -43.59 34.80
C GLY A 37 -12.91 -42.20 34.95
N GLN A 38 -12.92 -41.37 33.89
CA GLN A 38 -13.48 -40.00 33.92
C GLN A 38 -14.73 -39.83 33.03
N GLU A 39 -15.53 -40.90 32.87
CA GLU A 39 -16.70 -40.89 31.96
C GLU A 39 -17.67 -39.72 32.16
N ARG A 40 -17.91 -39.32 33.43
CA ARG A 40 -18.79 -38.20 33.73
C ARG A 40 -18.23 -36.87 33.29
N GLY A 41 -16.91 -36.68 33.46
CA GLY A 41 -16.21 -35.47 33.01
C GLY A 41 -16.19 -35.38 31.48
N ILE A 42 -15.95 -36.52 30.80
CA ILE A 42 -15.95 -36.61 29.34
C ILE A 42 -17.36 -36.26 28.79
N LYS A 43 -18.42 -36.87 29.30
CA LYS A 43 -19.80 -36.57 28.88
C LYS A 43 -20.18 -35.10 29.11
N ALA A 44 -19.73 -34.52 30.23
CA ALA A 44 -19.96 -33.10 30.49
C ALA A 44 -19.21 -32.18 29.50
N LEU A 45 -17.97 -32.57 29.15
CA LEU A 45 -17.17 -31.86 28.14
C LEU A 45 -17.80 -31.97 26.75
N GLU A 46 -18.22 -33.17 26.35
CA GLU A 46 -18.96 -33.43 25.11
C GLU A 46 -20.22 -32.58 24.99
N PHE A 47 -21.04 -32.59 26.03
CA PHE A 47 -22.22 -31.76 26.08
C PHE A 47 -21.86 -30.27 25.94
N GLY A 48 -20.91 -29.80 26.76
CA GLY A 48 -20.55 -28.39 26.77
C GLY A 48 -20.01 -27.88 25.44
N ILE A 49 -19.21 -28.69 24.73
CA ILE A 49 -18.67 -28.34 23.39
C ILE A 49 -19.74 -28.43 22.30
N SER A 50 -20.77 -29.26 22.49
CA SER A 50 -21.89 -29.35 21.55
C SER A 50 -22.84 -28.14 21.59
N VAL A 51 -22.78 -27.34 22.66
CA VAL A 51 -23.60 -26.15 22.82
C VAL A 51 -23.09 -25.00 21.97
N ASP A 52 -23.76 -24.70 20.86
CA ASP A 52 -23.42 -23.61 19.94
C ASP A 52 -24.13 -22.30 20.34
N VAL A 53 -23.80 -21.77 21.53
CA VAL A 53 -24.34 -20.52 22.07
C VAL A 53 -23.20 -19.54 22.33
N LYS A 54 -23.31 -18.33 21.77
CA LYS A 54 -22.31 -17.27 21.98
C LYS A 54 -22.20 -16.93 23.47
N GLY A 55 -20.97 -16.98 23.99
CA GLY A 55 -20.66 -16.68 25.40
C GLY A 55 -20.78 -17.89 26.33
N TYR A 56 -21.09 -19.08 25.82
CA TYR A 56 -21.02 -20.31 26.56
C TYR A 56 -19.58 -20.76 26.73
N ASN A 57 -19.04 -20.63 27.95
CA ASN A 57 -17.66 -20.99 28.29
C ASN A 57 -17.66 -22.24 29.19
N LEU A 58 -16.71 -23.14 28.97
CA LEU A 58 -16.48 -24.31 29.80
C LEU A 58 -15.38 -24.03 30.82
N TYR A 59 -15.66 -24.28 32.07
CA TYR A 59 -14.69 -24.24 33.16
C TYR A 59 -14.42 -25.66 33.64
N ILE A 60 -13.13 -26.11 33.60
CA ILE A 60 -12.72 -27.46 33.98
C ILE A 60 -11.91 -27.39 35.25
N GLU A 61 -12.46 -27.89 36.34
CA GLU A 61 -11.88 -27.93 37.67
C GLU A 61 -11.46 -29.34 38.07
N GLY A 62 -10.43 -29.45 38.91
CA GLY A 62 -9.98 -30.70 39.51
C GLY A 62 -8.56 -30.62 40.02
N PRO A 63 -8.09 -31.61 40.81
CA PRO A 63 -6.73 -31.67 41.32
C PRO A 63 -5.68 -31.64 40.19
N SER A 64 -4.45 -31.25 40.54
CA SER A 64 -3.33 -31.31 39.58
C SER A 64 -3.02 -32.80 39.28
N GLY A 65 -2.64 -33.07 38.03
CA GLY A 65 -2.23 -34.41 37.60
C GLY A 65 -3.36 -35.38 37.20
N VAL A 66 -4.65 -34.97 37.27
CA VAL A 66 -5.78 -35.84 36.85
C VAL A 66 -6.02 -35.88 35.35
N GLY A 67 -5.14 -35.31 34.55
CA GLY A 67 -5.24 -35.38 33.10
C GLY A 67 -6.16 -34.37 32.42
N LYS A 68 -6.63 -33.31 33.12
CA LYS A 68 -7.57 -32.32 32.57
C LYS A 68 -7.17 -31.79 31.18
N THR A 69 -5.93 -31.32 31.06
CA THR A 69 -5.42 -30.77 29.83
C THR A 69 -5.34 -31.80 28.71
N MET A 70 -4.89 -33.01 29.05
CA MET A 70 -4.74 -34.10 28.09
C MET A 70 -6.10 -34.51 27.52
N TYR A 71 -7.10 -34.72 28.38
CA TYR A 71 -8.44 -35.08 27.96
C TYR A 71 -9.11 -34.00 27.11
N THR A 72 -8.99 -32.74 27.56
CA THR A 72 -9.57 -31.61 26.81
C THR A 72 -8.94 -31.51 25.43
N LYS A 73 -7.60 -31.61 25.36
CA LYS A 73 -6.87 -31.52 24.10
C LYS A 73 -7.25 -32.67 23.15
N ASN A 74 -7.16 -33.93 23.60
CA ASN A 74 -7.48 -35.09 22.75
C ASN A 74 -8.92 -35.04 22.24
N TYR A 75 -9.86 -34.60 23.08
CA TYR A 75 -11.26 -34.46 22.68
C TYR A 75 -11.45 -33.33 21.67
N LEU A 76 -10.83 -32.17 21.90
CA LEU A 76 -10.86 -31.06 20.97
C LEU A 76 -10.22 -31.43 19.61
N ASP A 77 -9.09 -32.12 19.62
CA ASP A 77 -8.42 -32.58 18.41
C ASP A 77 -9.30 -33.54 17.61
N SER A 78 -10.02 -34.47 18.30
CA SER A 78 -10.95 -35.41 17.65
C SER A 78 -12.18 -34.72 17.02
N ILE A 79 -12.62 -33.59 17.54
CA ILE A 79 -13.76 -32.83 17.03
C ILE A 79 -13.31 -31.84 15.94
N SER A 80 -12.18 -31.15 16.17
CA SER A 80 -11.67 -30.15 15.23
C SER A 80 -11.39 -30.75 13.86
N SER A 81 -10.88 -31.97 13.82
CA SER A 81 -10.64 -32.71 12.55
C SER A 81 -11.91 -32.95 11.73
N LYS A 82 -13.09 -32.94 12.37
CA LYS A 82 -14.40 -33.13 11.72
C LYS A 82 -15.10 -31.81 11.39
N LYS A 83 -14.64 -30.68 11.94
CA LYS A 83 -15.23 -29.36 11.69
C LYS A 83 -14.61 -28.71 10.45
N LYS A 84 -15.40 -27.84 9.82
CA LYS A 84 -14.90 -27.03 8.71
C LYS A 84 -13.82 -26.09 9.21
N VAL A 85 -12.69 -26.04 8.50
CA VAL A 85 -11.59 -25.11 8.77
C VAL A 85 -12.11 -23.66 8.74
N PRO A 86 -11.85 -22.85 9.77
CA PRO A 86 -12.28 -21.46 9.80
C PRO A 86 -11.60 -20.63 8.71
N ASN A 87 -12.22 -19.50 8.38
CA ASN A 87 -11.70 -18.60 7.37
C ASN A 87 -10.44 -17.87 7.84
N ASP A 88 -9.57 -17.57 6.89
CA ASP A 88 -8.49 -16.60 7.08
C ASP A 88 -9.05 -15.19 7.24
N TRP A 89 -8.33 -14.34 7.98
CA TRP A 89 -8.65 -12.93 8.14
C TRP A 89 -7.47 -12.06 7.76
N CYS A 90 -7.73 -11.11 6.88
CA CYS A 90 -6.75 -10.11 6.44
C CYS A 90 -7.26 -8.70 6.72
N TYR A 91 -6.34 -7.78 6.99
CA TYR A 91 -6.60 -6.35 6.95
C TYR A 91 -5.96 -5.73 5.72
N ILE A 92 -6.73 -4.90 5.04
CA ILE A 92 -6.29 -4.11 3.88
C ILE A 92 -6.50 -2.63 4.16
N TYR A 93 -5.72 -1.79 3.51
CA TYR A 93 -5.79 -0.35 3.65
C TYR A 93 -7.12 0.20 3.13
N ASN A 94 -7.68 1.15 3.85
CA ASN A 94 -8.90 1.86 3.47
C ASN A 94 -8.54 3.23 2.90
N PHE A 95 -8.61 3.37 1.59
CA PHE A 95 -8.31 4.62 0.89
C PHE A 95 -9.30 5.75 1.16
N GLN A 96 -10.51 5.43 1.68
CA GLN A 96 -11.51 6.43 2.03
C GLN A 96 -11.34 6.94 3.47
N ASN A 97 -10.97 6.02 4.40
CA ASN A 97 -10.70 6.36 5.79
C ASN A 97 -9.46 5.59 6.28
N PRO A 98 -8.26 6.22 6.19
CA PRO A 98 -6.99 5.58 6.55
C PRO A 98 -6.92 5.03 7.98
N ASN A 99 -7.71 5.59 8.90
CA ASN A 99 -7.73 5.20 10.31
C ASN A 99 -8.59 3.94 10.58
N GLU A 100 -9.34 3.46 9.58
CA GLU A 100 -10.24 2.31 9.70
C GLU A 100 -9.89 1.24 8.65
N PRO A 101 -8.93 0.33 8.91
CA PRO A 101 -8.60 -0.73 7.98
C PRO A 101 -9.79 -1.65 7.72
N ILE A 102 -9.87 -2.19 6.51
CA ILE A 102 -10.96 -3.07 6.09
C ILE A 102 -10.60 -4.52 6.41
N ALA A 103 -11.42 -5.17 7.24
CA ALA A 103 -11.31 -6.60 7.50
C ALA A 103 -11.92 -7.40 6.34
N VAL A 104 -11.15 -8.37 5.83
CA VAL A 104 -11.51 -9.28 4.74
C VAL A 104 -11.43 -10.71 5.23
N SER A 105 -12.52 -11.47 5.06
CA SER A 105 -12.57 -12.90 5.35
C SER A 105 -12.41 -13.69 4.05
N LEU A 106 -11.55 -14.70 4.07
CA LEU A 106 -11.23 -15.58 2.95
C LEU A 106 -11.25 -17.05 3.41
N PRO A 107 -11.54 -18.01 2.55
CA PRO A 107 -11.33 -19.43 2.86
C PRO A 107 -9.89 -19.69 3.33
N ALA A 108 -9.69 -20.72 4.17
CA ALA A 108 -8.38 -21.11 4.68
C ALA A 108 -7.33 -21.25 3.55
N GLY A 109 -6.15 -20.69 3.75
CA GLY A 109 -5.05 -20.63 2.79
C GLY A 109 -5.14 -19.50 1.76
N GLN A 110 -6.33 -18.97 1.47
CA GLN A 110 -6.48 -17.89 0.50
C GLN A 110 -6.01 -16.52 1.04
N GLY A 111 -5.94 -16.34 2.35
CA GLY A 111 -5.39 -15.14 2.97
C GLY A 111 -3.90 -15.01 2.69
N LYS A 112 -3.15 -16.09 2.84
CA LYS A 112 -1.73 -16.18 2.51
C LYS A 112 -1.50 -15.95 1.01
N GLU A 113 -2.29 -16.61 0.17
CA GLU A 113 -2.25 -16.47 -1.27
C GLU A 113 -2.51 -15.02 -1.71
N PHE A 114 -3.46 -14.33 -1.06
CA PHE A 114 -3.77 -12.93 -1.35
C PHE A 114 -2.60 -12.01 -0.96
N LYS A 115 -2.00 -12.21 0.22
CA LYS A 115 -0.81 -11.48 0.65
C LYS A 115 0.34 -11.62 -0.34
N GLU A 116 0.70 -12.86 -0.69
CA GLU A 116 1.79 -13.16 -1.63
C GLU A 116 1.52 -12.59 -3.03
N SER A 117 0.26 -12.68 -3.48
CA SER A 117 -0.16 -12.11 -4.77
C SER A 117 -0.03 -10.59 -4.81
N MET A 118 -0.32 -9.89 -3.71
CA MET A 118 -0.16 -8.43 -3.63
C MET A 118 1.32 -8.02 -3.53
N GLU A 119 2.15 -8.79 -2.84
CA GLU A 119 3.60 -8.57 -2.79
C GLU A 119 4.24 -8.76 -4.17
N GLY A 120 3.80 -9.79 -4.91
CA GLY A 120 4.19 -10.02 -6.31
C GLY A 120 3.75 -8.86 -7.20
N PHE A 121 2.50 -8.43 -7.09
CA PHE A 121 1.96 -7.28 -7.82
C PHE A 121 2.83 -6.02 -7.64
N ILE A 122 3.18 -5.68 -6.41
CA ILE A 122 4.00 -4.49 -6.13
C ILE A 122 5.35 -4.56 -6.84
N LYS A 123 6.01 -5.74 -6.82
CA LYS A 123 7.32 -5.94 -7.46
C LYS A 123 7.23 -5.86 -8.98
N GLU A 124 6.24 -6.54 -9.56
CA GLU A 124 6.06 -6.62 -11.01
C GLU A 124 5.63 -5.27 -11.59
N VAL A 125 4.68 -4.59 -10.97
CA VAL A 125 4.24 -3.25 -11.41
C VAL A 125 5.39 -2.24 -11.36
N LYS A 126 6.21 -2.24 -10.30
CA LYS A 126 7.41 -1.38 -10.24
C LYS A 126 8.36 -1.66 -11.39
N LYS A 127 8.62 -2.93 -11.69
CA LYS A 127 9.51 -3.35 -12.77
C LYS A 127 8.97 -2.95 -14.14
N ASP A 128 7.70 -3.25 -14.39
CA ASP A 128 7.08 -3.07 -15.68
C ASP A 128 6.83 -1.58 -16.01
N ILE A 129 6.44 -0.78 -15.01
CA ILE A 129 6.37 0.68 -15.17
C ILE A 129 7.76 1.22 -15.53
N LYS A 130 8.82 0.92 -14.77
CA LYS A 130 10.19 1.35 -15.10
C LYS A 130 10.60 0.95 -16.50
N LYS A 131 10.34 -0.29 -16.92
CA LYS A 131 10.65 -0.79 -18.26
C LYS A 131 9.91 -0.01 -19.35
N THR A 132 8.63 0.25 -19.14
CA THR A 132 7.79 0.95 -20.12
C THR A 132 8.20 2.41 -20.29
N PHE A 133 8.60 3.05 -19.20
CA PHE A 133 9.01 4.47 -19.23
C PHE A 133 10.48 4.69 -19.61
N ASN A 134 11.32 3.65 -19.54
CA ASN A 134 12.69 3.70 -20.05
C ASN A 134 12.77 3.35 -21.55
N ALA A 135 11.65 3.10 -22.22
CA ALA A 135 11.62 2.90 -23.67
C ALA A 135 11.88 4.21 -24.41
N ASP A 136 12.66 4.13 -25.51
CA ASP A 136 13.05 5.30 -26.34
C ASP A 136 11.84 6.12 -26.80
N ASP A 137 10.70 5.50 -26.99
CA ASP A 137 9.46 6.15 -27.41
C ASP A 137 8.88 7.08 -26.33
N PHE A 138 9.11 6.77 -25.05
CA PHE A 138 8.69 7.63 -23.95
C PHE A 138 9.46 8.94 -23.92
N GLU A 139 10.79 8.87 -23.97
CA GLU A 139 11.63 10.08 -23.96
C GLU A 139 11.42 10.95 -25.20
N LYS A 140 11.18 10.33 -26.35
CA LYS A 140 10.86 11.06 -27.59
C LYS A 140 9.58 11.88 -27.47
N GLU A 141 8.47 11.27 -27.01
CA GLU A 141 7.19 11.96 -26.90
C GLU A 141 7.24 13.07 -25.84
N LYS A 142 7.91 12.85 -24.73
CA LYS A 142 8.15 13.87 -23.71
C LYS A 142 8.97 15.05 -24.25
N ALA A 143 9.98 14.75 -25.06
CA ALA A 143 10.80 15.77 -25.74
C ALA A 143 9.95 16.59 -26.72
N LEU A 144 9.07 15.95 -27.50
CA LEU A 144 8.15 16.64 -28.43
C LEU A 144 7.22 17.60 -27.69
N ILE A 145 6.60 17.15 -26.58
CA ILE A 145 5.71 18.01 -25.78
C ILE A 145 6.48 19.23 -25.23
N LYS A 146 7.71 19.02 -24.75
CA LYS A 146 8.56 20.11 -24.27
C LYS A 146 8.98 21.07 -25.41
N GLN A 147 9.30 20.53 -26.56
CA GLN A 147 9.64 21.35 -27.74
C GLN A 147 8.45 22.23 -28.14
N GLU A 148 7.23 21.68 -28.22
CA GLU A 148 6.01 22.45 -28.50
C GLU A 148 5.80 23.60 -27.48
N PHE A 149 6.14 23.36 -26.21
CA PHE A 149 6.07 24.39 -25.17
C PHE A 149 7.12 25.50 -25.41
N GLU A 150 8.38 25.14 -25.67
CA GLU A 150 9.45 26.12 -25.91
C GLU A 150 9.20 26.95 -27.19
N GLU A 151 8.64 26.34 -28.23
CA GLU A 151 8.25 27.06 -29.45
C GLU A 151 7.15 28.11 -29.17
N LYS A 152 6.13 27.75 -28.41
CA LYS A 152 5.05 28.67 -28.02
C LYS A 152 5.57 29.77 -27.10
N ARG A 153 6.48 29.44 -26.16
CA ARG A 153 7.13 30.40 -25.27
C ARG A 153 7.97 31.40 -26.05
N SER A 154 8.79 30.92 -26.99
CA SER A 154 9.59 31.77 -27.84
C SER A 154 8.72 32.72 -28.65
N ALA A 155 7.64 32.23 -29.28
CA ALA A 155 6.71 33.05 -30.04
C ALA A 155 6.04 34.15 -29.22
N LEU A 156 5.74 33.89 -27.94
CA LEU A 156 5.21 34.90 -27.02
C LEU A 156 6.26 35.96 -26.66
N LEU A 157 7.49 35.54 -26.42
CA LEU A 157 8.60 36.45 -26.12
C LEU A 157 8.98 37.33 -27.33
N ASP A 158 8.96 36.75 -28.52
CA ASP A 158 9.23 37.49 -29.77
C ASP A 158 8.17 38.57 -29.99
N LYS A 159 6.90 38.24 -29.85
CA LYS A 159 5.79 39.21 -29.90
C LYS A 159 5.94 40.31 -28.83
N LEU A 160 6.27 39.93 -27.61
CA LEU A 160 6.49 40.89 -26.55
C LEU A 160 7.63 41.85 -26.86
N ASN A 161 8.73 41.33 -27.45
CA ASN A 161 9.85 42.16 -27.83
C ASN A 161 9.52 43.09 -28.99
N GLU A 162 8.71 42.64 -29.97
CA GLU A 162 8.19 43.47 -31.04
C GLU A 162 7.29 44.61 -30.51
N GLU A 163 6.39 44.33 -29.60
CA GLU A 163 5.55 45.32 -28.97
C GLU A 163 6.33 46.30 -28.08
N ALA A 164 7.28 45.81 -27.26
CA ALA A 164 8.14 46.63 -26.43
C ALA A 164 9.03 47.56 -27.23
N SER A 165 9.49 47.14 -28.43
CA SER A 165 10.29 47.95 -29.33
C SER A 165 9.53 49.21 -29.83
N LYS A 166 8.19 49.19 -29.89
CA LYS A 166 7.37 50.37 -30.23
C LYS A 166 7.41 51.45 -29.16
N TYR A 167 7.85 51.09 -27.95
CA TYR A 167 8.00 51.97 -26.81
C TYR A 167 9.45 52.24 -26.47
N ASP A 168 10.40 51.89 -27.38
CA ASP A 168 11.82 52.04 -27.22
C ASP A 168 12.41 51.17 -26.11
N PHE A 169 11.89 49.95 -25.95
CA PHE A 169 12.40 48.94 -25.03
C PHE A 169 12.77 47.65 -25.75
N GLN A 170 13.83 47.00 -25.31
CA GLN A 170 14.17 45.62 -25.63
C GLN A 170 13.86 44.72 -24.45
N VAL A 171 13.20 43.58 -24.73
CA VAL A 171 12.89 42.57 -23.70
C VAL A 171 13.86 41.41 -23.84
N LYS A 172 14.48 40.98 -22.72
CA LYS A 172 15.34 39.81 -22.64
C LYS A 172 14.83 38.83 -21.61
N SER A 173 14.86 37.54 -21.97
CA SER A 173 14.58 36.44 -21.04
C SER A 173 15.88 35.86 -20.53
N ALA A 174 16.01 35.69 -19.20
CA ALA A 174 17.08 34.96 -18.55
C ALA A 174 16.55 33.96 -17.52
N GLN A 175 17.45 33.19 -16.89
CA GLN A 175 17.07 32.17 -15.93
C GLN A 175 16.23 32.70 -14.74
N ASN A 176 16.42 33.97 -14.35
CA ASN A 176 15.77 34.59 -13.21
C ASN A 176 14.53 35.42 -13.57
N GLY A 177 14.14 35.50 -14.84
CA GLY A 177 12.95 36.24 -15.27
C GLY A 177 13.09 36.95 -16.62
N ILE A 178 12.12 37.82 -16.90
CA ILE A 178 12.06 38.66 -18.07
C ILE A 178 12.40 40.09 -17.64
N TYR A 179 13.38 40.69 -18.28
CA TYR A 179 13.74 42.10 -18.03
C TYR A 179 13.58 42.92 -19.31
N MET A 180 13.33 44.21 -19.09
CA MET A 180 13.32 45.20 -20.17
C MET A 180 14.51 46.11 -20.03
N MET A 181 15.07 46.53 -21.18
CA MET A 181 16.16 47.49 -21.30
C MET A 181 15.74 48.60 -22.23
N PRO A 182 15.89 49.89 -21.83
CA PRO A 182 15.56 51.00 -22.71
C PRO A 182 16.53 51.03 -23.93
N ILE A 183 15.99 51.44 -25.07
CA ILE A 183 16.75 51.64 -26.32
C ILE A 183 16.92 53.14 -26.54
N VAL A 184 18.15 53.62 -26.47
CA VAL A 184 18.53 55.03 -26.74
C VAL A 184 19.46 55.05 -27.95
N ASP A 185 19.17 55.87 -28.91
CA ASP A 185 19.91 55.98 -30.18
C ASP A 185 20.17 54.63 -30.86
N GLY A 186 19.17 53.73 -30.80
CA GLY A 186 19.21 52.42 -31.44
C GLY A 186 20.03 51.36 -30.65
N LYS A 187 20.49 51.65 -29.43
CA LYS A 187 21.21 50.71 -28.58
C LYS A 187 20.45 50.50 -27.24
N ALA A 188 20.38 49.25 -26.85
CA ALA A 188 19.87 48.93 -25.49
C ALA A 188 20.93 49.33 -24.46
N ILE A 189 20.54 50.13 -23.47
CA ILE A 189 21.41 50.65 -22.43
C ILE A 189 21.11 49.95 -21.11
N ASP A 190 22.14 49.89 -20.24
CA ASP A 190 21.98 49.34 -18.88
C ASP A 190 21.53 50.41 -17.87
N GLU A 191 21.35 50.01 -16.61
CA GLU A 191 20.88 50.89 -15.53
C GLU A 191 21.87 52.04 -15.23
N GLU A 192 23.21 51.78 -15.37
CA GLU A 192 24.24 52.82 -15.14
C GLU A 192 24.27 53.86 -16.26
N GLU A 193 23.99 53.48 -17.47
CA GLU A 193 23.89 54.36 -18.65
C GLU A 193 22.57 55.14 -18.62
N PHE A 194 21.48 54.51 -18.15
CA PHE A 194 20.18 55.17 -17.98
C PHE A 194 20.23 56.28 -16.93
N ASP A 195 20.96 56.06 -15.83
CA ASP A 195 21.13 57.08 -14.78
C ASP A 195 21.86 58.33 -15.22
N LYS A 196 22.58 58.29 -16.34
CA LYS A 196 23.29 59.42 -16.91
C LYS A 196 22.44 60.26 -17.89
N LEU A 197 21.19 59.85 -18.17
CA LEU A 197 20.30 60.57 -19.06
C LEU A 197 19.72 61.82 -18.40
N ASP A 198 19.26 62.75 -19.26
CA ASP A 198 18.56 63.96 -18.81
C ASP A 198 17.22 63.61 -18.12
N ASP A 199 16.85 64.35 -17.12
CA ASP A 199 15.67 64.08 -16.29
C ASP A 199 14.37 64.07 -17.09
N VAL A 200 14.27 64.87 -18.17
CA VAL A 200 13.09 64.88 -19.08
C VAL A 200 13.00 63.57 -19.86
N LEU A 201 14.11 63.01 -20.31
CA LEU A 201 14.16 61.73 -21.01
C LEU A 201 13.83 60.58 -20.07
N LYS A 202 14.38 60.60 -18.86
CA LYS A 202 14.06 59.59 -17.83
C LYS A 202 12.56 59.51 -17.56
N GLN A 203 11.89 60.65 -17.35
CA GLN A 203 10.47 60.68 -17.10
C GLN A 203 9.66 60.11 -18.28
N GLN A 204 10.06 60.36 -19.55
CA GLN A 204 9.40 59.78 -20.72
C GLN A 204 9.57 58.25 -20.78
N TYR A 205 10.76 57.73 -20.44
CA TYR A 205 10.99 56.28 -20.37
C TYR A 205 10.24 55.64 -19.19
N GLU A 206 10.13 56.31 -18.04
CA GLU A 206 9.35 55.83 -16.90
C GLU A 206 7.86 55.67 -17.22
N GLU A 207 7.25 56.65 -17.93
CA GLU A 207 5.86 56.55 -18.36
C GLU A 207 5.62 55.39 -19.35
N LYS A 208 6.56 55.23 -20.31
CA LYS A 208 6.51 54.10 -21.28
C LYS A 208 6.78 52.75 -20.62
N SER A 209 7.63 52.71 -19.59
CA SER A 209 8.01 51.49 -18.90
C SER A 209 6.82 50.81 -18.22
N VAL A 210 5.88 51.59 -17.67
CA VAL A 210 4.66 51.04 -17.04
C VAL A 210 3.83 50.25 -18.02
N ILE A 211 3.74 50.69 -19.29
CA ILE A 211 3.00 49.98 -20.33
C ILE A 211 3.69 48.65 -20.65
N VAL A 212 5.03 48.68 -20.84
CA VAL A 212 5.80 47.48 -21.15
C VAL A 212 5.79 46.49 -19.98
N GLN A 213 5.88 46.97 -18.73
CA GLN A 213 5.77 46.15 -17.52
C GLN A 213 4.44 45.37 -17.46
N ASN A 214 3.31 46.04 -17.78
CA ASN A 214 2.01 45.38 -17.83
C ASN A 214 1.99 44.28 -18.91
N GLN A 215 2.54 44.57 -20.10
CA GLN A 215 2.64 43.58 -21.18
C GLN A 215 3.53 42.37 -20.77
N ILE A 216 4.62 42.62 -20.06
CA ILE A 216 5.49 41.55 -19.51
C ILE A 216 4.69 40.70 -18.52
N MET A 217 3.90 41.30 -17.63
CA MET A 217 3.08 40.56 -16.68
C MET A 217 2.05 39.67 -17.36
N ASP A 218 1.37 40.19 -18.38
CA ASP A 218 0.39 39.44 -19.19
C ASP A 218 1.05 38.24 -19.91
N VAL A 219 2.22 38.43 -20.47
CA VAL A 219 2.97 37.35 -21.13
C VAL A 219 3.48 36.33 -20.14
N ILE A 220 3.95 36.72 -18.95
CA ILE A 220 4.34 35.78 -17.88
C ILE A 220 3.16 34.93 -17.47
N GLU A 221 1.96 35.52 -17.35
CA GLU A 221 0.76 34.75 -17.03
C GLU A 221 0.41 33.74 -18.13
N GLN A 222 0.49 34.15 -19.40
CA GLN A 222 0.29 33.24 -20.54
C GLN A 222 1.31 32.11 -20.58
N ILE A 223 2.58 32.39 -20.34
CA ILE A 223 3.64 31.37 -20.26
C ILE A 223 3.32 30.36 -19.14
N LYS A 224 2.93 30.82 -17.95
CA LYS A 224 2.53 29.93 -16.84
C LYS A 224 1.33 29.06 -17.19
N VAL A 225 0.38 29.57 -17.95
CA VAL A 225 -0.79 28.78 -18.40
C VAL A 225 -0.34 27.67 -19.36
N ILE A 226 0.51 27.99 -20.34
CA ILE A 226 1.03 27.01 -21.29
C ILE A 226 1.91 25.96 -20.61
N GLU A 227 2.73 26.36 -19.65
CA GLU A 227 3.56 25.46 -18.84
C GLU A 227 2.70 24.45 -18.09
N ARG A 228 1.65 24.93 -17.37
CA ARG A 228 0.70 24.05 -16.69
C ARG A 228 -0.02 23.09 -17.65
N GLN A 229 -0.34 23.55 -18.86
CA GLN A 229 -0.96 22.68 -19.88
C GLN A 229 0.00 21.60 -20.35
N SER A 230 1.28 21.95 -20.56
CA SER A 230 2.33 21.00 -20.92
C SER A 230 2.53 19.93 -19.84
N ASP A 231 2.67 20.36 -18.58
CA ASP A 231 2.84 19.45 -17.45
C ASP A 231 1.63 18.53 -17.29
N LYS A 232 0.43 19.06 -17.45
CA LYS A 232 -0.81 18.28 -17.41
C LYS A 232 -0.83 17.23 -18.53
N ARG A 233 -0.47 17.60 -19.76
CA ARG A 233 -0.43 16.69 -20.91
C ARG A 233 0.60 15.56 -20.70
N ILE A 234 1.77 15.88 -20.15
CA ILE A 234 2.79 14.88 -19.77
C ILE A 234 2.24 13.93 -18.73
N SER A 235 1.61 14.46 -17.66
CA SER A 235 1.04 13.66 -16.58
C SER A 235 -0.11 12.75 -17.04
N GLU A 236 -1.01 13.25 -17.88
CA GLU A 236 -2.11 12.46 -18.46
C GLU A 236 -1.58 11.33 -19.35
N TRP A 237 -0.58 11.63 -20.15
CA TRP A 237 0.05 10.63 -21.00
C TRP A 237 0.78 9.55 -20.19
N GLN A 238 1.54 9.95 -19.16
CA GLN A 238 2.14 9.03 -18.19
C GLN A 238 1.09 8.11 -17.56
N SER A 239 -0.01 8.68 -17.10
CA SER A 239 -1.11 7.91 -16.51
C SER A 239 -1.72 6.91 -17.50
N ASN A 240 -1.88 7.28 -18.76
CA ASN A 240 -2.44 6.40 -19.78
C ASN A 240 -1.52 5.19 -20.08
N ILE A 241 -0.21 5.42 -20.17
CA ILE A 241 0.76 4.33 -20.34
C ILE A 241 0.78 3.42 -19.11
N ALA A 242 0.85 3.99 -17.91
CA ALA A 242 0.83 3.23 -16.67
C ALA A 242 -0.48 2.43 -16.53
N LEU A 243 -1.61 2.98 -17.02
CA LEU A 243 -2.91 2.32 -16.97
C LEU A 243 -2.91 0.98 -17.73
N LEU A 244 -2.28 0.92 -18.90
CA LEU A 244 -2.20 -0.32 -19.68
C LEU A 244 -1.42 -1.39 -18.90
N THR A 245 -0.25 -1.03 -18.36
CA THR A 245 0.60 -1.92 -17.56
C THR A 245 -0.12 -2.40 -16.31
N VAL A 246 -0.68 -1.49 -15.53
CA VAL A 246 -1.35 -1.80 -14.25
C VAL A 246 -2.61 -2.63 -14.46
N ASN A 247 -3.38 -2.38 -15.53
CA ASN A 247 -4.61 -3.12 -15.81
C ASN A 247 -4.38 -4.62 -15.98
N VAL A 248 -3.29 -5.05 -16.60
CA VAL A 248 -2.97 -6.48 -16.79
C VAL A 248 -2.88 -7.17 -15.43
N HIS A 249 -2.09 -6.61 -14.52
CA HIS A 249 -1.88 -7.16 -13.18
C HIS A 249 -3.14 -7.11 -12.31
N ILE A 250 -3.85 -5.99 -12.34
CA ILE A 250 -5.11 -5.82 -11.57
C ILE A 250 -6.19 -6.77 -12.06
N ASN A 251 -6.34 -6.96 -13.37
CA ASN A 251 -7.34 -7.89 -13.93
C ASN A 251 -7.02 -9.34 -13.56
N TYR A 252 -5.74 -9.71 -13.56
CA TYR A 252 -5.31 -11.01 -13.07
C TYR A 252 -5.72 -11.23 -11.61
N LEU A 253 -5.42 -10.29 -10.71
CA LEU A 253 -5.81 -10.37 -9.30
C LEU A 253 -7.33 -10.41 -9.12
N LYS A 254 -8.08 -9.62 -9.87
CA LYS A 254 -9.54 -9.64 -9.84
C LYS A 254 -10.13 -10.97 -10.30
N SER A 255 -9.55 -11.61 -11.30
CA SER A 255 -9.99 -12.93 -11.75
C SER A 255 -9.77 -13.98 -10.67
N LYS A 256 -8.63 -13.92 -9.97
CA LYS A 256 -8.26 -14.82 -8.87
C LYS A 256 -9.18 -14.68 -7.65
N PHE A 257 -9.51 -13.44 -7.25
CA PHE A 257 -10.34 -13.14 -6.09
C PHE A 257 -11.75 -12.65 -6.45
N LYS A 258 -12.29 -13.08 -7.58
CA LYS A 258 -13.55 -12.60 -8.17
C LYS A 258 -14.74 -12.57 -7.21
N ARG A 259 -14.84 -13.53 -6.30
CA ARG A 259 -15.97 -13.68 -5.37
C ARG A 259 -15.98 -12.66 -4.23
N ASN A 260 -14.87 -12.01 -3.92
CA ASN A 260 -14.76 -11.10 -2.79
C ASN A 260 -14.90 -9.64 -3.23
N LYS A 261 -16.06 -9.04 -2.95
CA LYS A 261 -16.37 -7.65 -3.33
C LYS A 261 -15.39 -6.64 -2.66
N LYS A 262 -15.00 -6.87 -1.40
CA LYS A 262 -14.09 -5.96 -0.68
C LYS A 262 -12.72 -5.92 -1.35
N ILE A 263 -12.19 -7.08 -1.74
CA ILE A 263 -10.92 -7.18 -2.49
C ILE A 263 -11.03 -6.46 -3.83
N ASN A 264 -12.12 -6.68 -4.58
CA ASN A 264 -12.30 -6.03 -5.87
C ASN A 264 -12.36 -4.49 -5.76
N THR A 265 -13.02 -3.96 -4.74
CA THR A 265 -13.03 -2.51 -4.44
C THR A 265 -11.63 -2.03 -4.07
N PHE A 266 -10.93 -2.74 -3.20
CA PHE A 266 -9.55 -2.43 -2.84
C PHE A 266 -8.61 -2.39 -4.05
N LEU A 267 -8.66 -3.40 -4.94
CA LEU A 267 -7.86 -3.45 -6.16
C LEU A 267 -8.17 -2.29 -7.12
N ASN A 268 -9.44 -1.83 -7.18
CA ASN A 268 -9.78 -0.61 -7.93
C ASN A 268 -9.13 0.63 -7.33
N ASN A 269 -9.16 0.75 -6.00
CA ASN A 269 -8.54 1.89 -5.30
C ASN A 269 -7.02 1.86 -5.45
N VAL A 270 -6.37 0.70 -5.31
CA VAL A 270 -4.94 0.51 -5.59
C VAL A 270 -4.60 0.95 -7.00
N LYS A 271 -5.38 0.52 -8.01
CA LYS A 271 -5.18 0.95 -9.40
C LYS A 271 -5.19 2.48 -9.51
N GLN A 272 -6.21 3.14 -8.95
CA GLN A 272 -6.33 4.60 -9.01
C GLN A 272 -5.16 5.31 -8.30
N ASP A 273 -4.72 4.76 -7.18
CA ASP A 273 -3.63 5.33 -6.41
C ASP A 273 -2.28 5.17 -7.12
N VAL A 274 -2.00 4.01 -7.73
CA VAL A 274 -0.82 3.80 -8.58
C VAL A 274 -0.77 4.81 -9.72
N LEU A 275 -1.92 5.06 -10.39
CA LEU A 275 -2.01 6.01 -11.51
C LEU A 275 -1.79 7.47 -11.06
N LYS A 276 -2.17 7.82 -9.86
CA LYS A 276 -1.90 9.16 -9.28
C LYS A 276 -0.43 9.33 -8.88
N ASN A 277 0.22 8.24 -8.50
CA ASN A 277 1.58 8.24 -7.96
C ASN A 277 2.60 7.61 -8.94
N VAL A 278 2.38 7.70 -10.26
CA VAL A 278 3.28 7.10 -11.26
C VAL A 278 4.72 7.58 -11.10
N SER A 279 4.93 8.86 -10.79
CA SER A 279 6.25 9.44 -10.56
C SER A 279 7.06 8.70 -9.49
N TYR A 280 6.40 8.23 -8.42
CA TYR A 280 7.06 7.44 -7.37
C TYR A 280 7.67 6.13 -7.91
N PHE A 281 6.99 5.50 -8.87
CA PHE A 281 7.46 4.24 -9.46
C PHE A 281 8.61 4.45 -10.45
N LEU A 282 8.81 5.69 -10.90
CA LEU A 282 9.89 6.08 -11.83
C LEU A 282 11.16 6.53 -11.10
N GLU A 283 11.06 6.98 -9.83
CA GLU A 283 12.22 7.36 -9.02
C GLU A 283 13.15 6.14 -8.84
N GLU A 284 14.45 6.33 -9.09
CA GLU A 284 15.45 5.28 -8.92
C GLU A 284 15.67 4.98 -7.43
N ASP A 285 15.88 3.70 -7.09
CA ASP A 285 16.22 3.26 -5.73
C ASP A 285 17.57 3.82 -5.22
N ASN A 286 18.31 4.55 -6.07
CA ASN A 286 19.62 5.12 -5.77
C ASN A 286 19.61 6.40 -4.91
N ASP A 287 18.45 7.00 -4.66
CA ASP A 287 18.37 8.22 -3.83
C ASP A 287 18.53 7.98 -2.31
N LYS A 288 18.80 6.73 -1.89
CA LYS A 288 19.10 6.40 -0.49
C LYS A 288 20.44 6.99 0.02
N ASN A 289 21.28 7.51 -0.87
CA ASN A 289 22.61 8.03 -0.57
C ASN A 289 22.78 9.54 -0.76
N LYS A 290 21.73 10.30 -1.09
CA LYS A 290 21.85 11.77 -1.01
C LYS A 290 21.85 12.22 0.44
N PRO A 291 22.79 13.08 0.87
CA PRO A 291 22.77 13.64 2.22
C PRO A 291 21.44 14.36 2.43
N GLN A 292 20.67 13.84 3.36
CA GLN A 292 19.40 14.44 3.78
C GLN A 292 19.70 15.87 4.27
N GLN A 293 19.33 16.87 3.50
CA GLN A 293 19.15 18.18 4.06
C GLN A 293 18.09 18.06 5.15
N PRO A 294 18.22 18.75 6.30
CA PRO A 294 17.28 18.64 7.40
C PRO A 294 15.92 19.21 6.96
N VAL A 295 15.09 18.35 6.39
CA VAL A 295 13.70 18.63 6.11
C VAL A 295 12.91 18.32 7.37
N HIS A 296 12.01 19.22 7.76
CA HIS A 296 11.13 19.05 8.92
C HIS A 296 10.56 17.63 9.03
N PRO A 297 10.43 17.05 10.24
CA PRO A 297 10.02 15.66 10.46
C PRO A 297 8.64 15.28 9.89
N SER A 298 7.86 16.25 9.44
CA SER A 298 6.51 16.04 8.89
C SER A 298 6.45 15.75 7.38
N ALA A 299 7.59 15.71 6.67
CA ALA A 299 7.64 15.57 5.20
C ALA A 299 8.39 14.31 4.73
N GLN A 300 8.43 13.24 5.52
CA GLN A 300 8.83 11.93 4.98
C GLN A 300 7.77 11.48 3.98
N LYS A 301 8.10 11.49 2.69
CA LYS A 301 7.29 10.82 1.66
C LYS A 301 7.12 9.36 2.06
N GLN A 302 5.95 9.01 2.61
CA GLN A 302 5.62 7.62 2.91
C GLN A 302 5.60 6.83 1.60
N ASP A 303 6.24 5.65 1.60
CA ASP A 303 6.18 4.72 0.48
C ASP A 303 4.70 4.35 0.20
N PRO A 304 4.09 4.82 -0.92
CA PRO A 304 2.69 4.53 -1.20
C PRO A 304 2.43 3.03 -1.33
N CYS A 305 3.45 2.22 -1.64
CA CYS A 305 3.32 0.77 -1.73
C CYS A 305 3.02 0.10 -0.38
N LEU A 306 3.23 0.78 0.74
CA LEU A 306 2.80 0.28 2.06
C LEU A 306 1.28 0.09 2.12
N ASN A 307 0.53 0.99 1.47
CA ASN A 307 -0.93 0.95 1.41
C ASN A 307 -1.47 -0.21 0.56
N TYR A 308 -0.64 -0.83 -0.27
CA TYR A 308 -1.02 -1.95 -1.13
C TYR A 308 -0.76 -3.31 -0.48
N ARG A 309 -0.04 -3.34 0.64
CA ARG A 309 0.27 -4.56 1.37
C ARG A 309 -0.95 -5.10 2.12
N VAL A 310 -1.01 -6.42 2.20
CA VAL A 310 -2.04 -7.14 2.94
C VAL A 310 -1.48 -7.61 4.27
N ASN A 311 -2.13 -7.25 5.37
CA ASN A 311 -1.81 -7.78 6.68
C ASN A 311 -2.64 -9.05 6.92
N LEU A 312 -2.00 -10.21 6.86
CA LEU A 312 -2.60 -11.49 7.23
C LEU A 312 -2.63 -11.60 8.75
N PHE A 313 -3.84 -11.51 9.33
CA PHE A 313 -4.04 -11.51 10.78
C PHE A 313 -4.31 -12.91 11.33
N VAL A 314 -5.14 -13.68 10.63
CA VAL A 314 -5.41 -15.10 10.96
C VAL A 314 -5.08 -15.94 9.75
N ASP A 315 -4.17 -16.88 9.93
CA ASP A 315 -3.74 -17.84 8.91
C ASP A 315 -4.15 -19.26 9.35
N ASN A 316 -5.07 -19.85 8.63
CA ASN A 316 -5.54 -21.22 8.85
C ASN A 316 -5.06 -22.18 7.74
N SER A 317 -4.01 -21.80 6.99
CA SER A 317 -3.50 -22.60 5.86
C SER A 317 -2.89 -23.95 6.28
N ASN A 318 -2.51 -24.11 7.55
CA ASN A 318 -1.84 -25.30 8.08
C ASN A 318 -2.74 -26.12 9.03
N LEU A 319 -4.05 -25.87 9.03
CA LEU A 319 -5.01 -26.67 9.76
C LEU A 319 -5.48 -27.79 8.85
N ASP A 320 -4.73 -28.91 8.86
CA ASP A 320 -5.12 -30.20 8.29
C ASP A 320 -6.16 -30.90 9.13
#